data_7cb1085460d8d45cc8d4e06b1ce681cf
#
_entry.id   7cb1085460d8d45cc8d4e06b1ce681cf
#
_cell.length_a   1.000
_cell.length_b   1.000
_cell.length_c   1.000
_cell.angle_alpha   90.00
_cell.angle_beta   90.00
_cell.angle_gamma   90.00
#
_symmetry.space_group_name_H-M   'P 1'
#
loop_
_entity.id
_entity.type
_entity.pdbx_description
1 polymer ?
#
loop_
_entity_poly.entity_id
_entity_poly.type
_entity_poly.pdbx_seq_one_letter_code
_entity_poly.pdbx_strand_id
1 'polypeptide(L)'
;MRPVRDAPLALIGYSADAARALRGAGLLAVPVPDDDPAAVLEACRTLRFIGALVHPSREVALAGYLDLDPEARRAGRADAVAFGVGAHGTYALADALKDALELSGYAAYGAGALLLGSGADLALALPLLRLGFGNVGIVADSYSEAERFARDVPAGVRAFAVGRRDSALASLSERADLIVLTGGPIPPGLLQPYHTLVDLTGQVSTGHSGAARLDLVRLPELRLGRQLLHATGQRYRPEDLSDLVAALA
;
A
#
# COMPACT_ATOMS: atom_id res chain seq x y z
N MET A 1 24.29 14.41 -10.06
CA MET A 1 23.86 13.54 -11.16
C MET A 1 22.70 14.24 -11.85
N ARG A 2 22.77 14.60 -13.14
CA ARG A 2 21.64 15.21 -13.85
C ARG A 2 20.50 14.19 -13.91
N PRO A 3 19.24 14.55 -13.66
CA PRO A 3 18.13 13.64 -13.85
C PRO A 3 18.13 13.19 -15.32
N VAL A 4 18.10 11.88 -15.54
CA VAL A 4 18.02 11.32 -16.90
C VAL A 4 16.56 11.51 -17.36
N ARG A 5 16.24 12.73 -17.83
CA ARG A 5 14.90 13.07 -18.36
C ARG A 5 14.52 12.27 -19.62
N ASP A 6 15.51 11.63 -20.24
CA ASP A 6 15.37 10.97 -21.55
C ASP A 6 15.34 9.44 -21.44
N ALA A 7 15.44 8.84 -20.24
CA ALA A 7 15.34 7.40 -20.09
C ALA A 7 13.88 6.96 -20.01
N PRO A 8 13.49 5.89 -20.75
CA PRO A 8 12.10 5.45 -20.78
C PRO A 8 11.67 4.80 -19.45
N LEU A 9 10.41 5.02 -19.08
CA LEU A 9 9.68 4.39 -18.00
C LEU A 9 8.76 3.30 -18.59
N ALA A 10 8.91 2.05 -18.17
CA ALA A 10 8.05 0.97 -18.63
C ALA A 10 6.69 1.02 -17.90
N LEU A 11 5.62 0.70 -18.63
CA LEU A 11 4.28 0.53 -18.08
C LEU A 11 3.84 -0.91 -18.31
N ILE A 12 3.87 -1.73 -17.25
CA ILE A 12 3.57 -3.15 -17.30
C ILE A 12 2.08 -3.35 -16.97
N GLY A 13 1.29 -3.86 -17.91
CA GLY A 13 -0.14 -4.08 -17.78
C GLY A 13 -1.03 -2.84 -17.95
N TYR A 14 -0.46 -1.68 -18.22
CA TYR A 14 -1.20 -0.45 -18.48
C TYR A 14 -1.53 -0.25 -19.96
N SER A 15 -2.55 0.55 -20.22
CA SER A 15 -3.01 0.89 -21.56
C SER A 15 -2.09 1.89 -22.27
N ALA A 16 -2.27 2.03 -23.60
CA ALA A 16 -1.60 3.06 -24.39
C ALA A 16 -2.07 4.48 -24.00
N ASP A 17 -3.27 4.61 -23.47
CA ASP A 17 -3.81 5.90 -23.01
C ASP A 17 -3.15 6.35 -21.71
N ALA A 18 -2.90 5.43 -20.78
CA ALA A 18 -2.09 5.70 -19.60
C ALA A 18 -0.68 6.18 -19.96
N ALA A 19 -0.06 5.54 -20.96
CA ALA A 19 1.24 5.98 -21.46
C ALA A 19 1.20 7.37 -22.08
N ARG A 20 0.12 7.70 -22.79
CA ARG A 20 -0.07 9.04 -23.38
C ARG A 20 -0.21 10.11 -22.30
N ALA A 21 -0.97 9.84 -21.23
CA ALA A 21 -1.13 10.76 -20.10
C ALA A 21 0.21 11.06 -19.41
N LEU A 22 1.00 10.03 -19.11
CA LEU A 22 2.32 10.20 -18.51
C LEU A 22 3.30 10.96 -19.41
N ARG A 23 3.23 10.74 -20.74
CA ARG A 23 4.02 11.54 -21.69
C ARG A 23 3.60 13.01 -21.70
N GLY A 24 2.31 13.29 -21.57
CA GLY A 24 1.79 14.65 -21.40
C GLY A 24 2.35 15.36 -20.16
N ALA A 25 2.67 14.61 -19.11
CA ALA A 25 3.32 15.11 -17.91
C ALA A 25 4.87 15.13 -17.99
N GLY A 26 5.44 14.87 -19.16
CA GLY A 26 6.88 14.96 -19.41
C GLY A 26 7.68 13.70 -19.05
N LEU A 27 7.03 12.55 -18.83
CA LEU A 27 7.66 11.25 -18.64
C LEU A 27 7.71 10.47 -19.96
N LEU A 28 8.87 9.92 -20.33
CA LEU A 28 8.97 9.06 -21.50
C LEU A 28 8.38 7.66 -21.18
N ALA A 29 7.06 7.58 -21.04
CA ALA A 29 6.36 6.36 -20.67
C ALA A 29 6.06 5.49 -21.90
N VAL A 30 6.37 4.19 -21.80
CA VAL A 30 6.22 3.20 -22.87
C VAL A 30 5.45 1.99 -22.35
N PRO A 31 4.28 1.64 -22.91
CA PRO A 31 3.63 0.39 -22.57
C PRO A 31 4.46 -0.77 -23.09
N VAL A 32 4.64 -1.79 -22.26
CA VAL A 32 5.41 -2.99 -22.61
C VAL A 32 4.50 -4.23 -22.52
N PRO A 33 4.75 -5.29 -23.32
CA PRO A 33 4.05 -6.56 -23.17
C PRO A 33 4.18 -7.09 -21.74
N ASP A 34 3.22 -7.89 -21.28
CA ASP A 34 3.18 -8.41 -19.92
C ASP A 34 2.94 -9.92 -19.84
N ASP A 35 3.08 -10.62 -20.97
CA ASP A 35 2.83 -12.07 -21.10
C ASP A 35 3.91 -12.93 -20.41
N ASP A 36 5.15 -12.48 -20.44
CA ASP A 36 6.30 -13.13 -19.79
C ASP A 36 7.06 -12.14 -18.91
N PRO A 37 6.81 -12.12 -17.58
CA PRO A 37 7.45 -11.20 -16.66
C PRO A 37 8.98 -11.23 -16.67
N ALA A 38 9.59 -12.41 -16.81
CA ALA A 38 11.04 -12.54 -16.81
C ALA A 38 11.64 -11.91 -18.07
N ALA A 39 11.11 -12.23 -19.25
CA ALA A 39 11.54 -11.67 -20.52
C ALA A 39 11.34 -10.16 -20.58
N VAL A 40 10.22 -9.67 -20.06
CA VAL A 40 9.92 -8.21 -20.00
C VAL A 40 10.93 -7.47 -19.15
N LEU A 41 11.23 -7.95 -17.95
CA LEU A 41 12.21 -7.33 -17.06
C LEU A 41 13.62 -7.30 -17.69
N GLU A 42 14.03 -8.39 -18.32
CA GLU A 42 15.32 -8.45 -18.99
C GLU A 42 15.39 -7.51 -20.22
N ALA A 43 14.31 -7.45 -21.01
CA ALA A 43 14.20 -6.50 -22.12
C ALA A 43 14.26 -5.05 -21.64
N CYS A 44 13.56 -4.70 -20.58
CA CYS A 44 13.60 -3.35 -19.99
C CYS A 44 15.03 -2.98 -19.53
N ARG A 45 15.76 -3.90 -18.90
CA ARG A 45 17.15 -3.68 -18.50
C ARG A 45 18.07 -3.49 -19.70
N THR A 46 17.96 -4.36 -20.71
CA THR A 46 18.77 -4.30 -21.93
C THR A 46 18.54 -2.99 -22.70
N LEU A 47 17.28 -2.54 -22.77
CA LEU A 47 16.88 -1.29 -23.42
C LEU A 47 17.08 -0.05 -22.54
N ARG A 48 17.65 -0.22 -21.33
CA ARG A 48 17.98 0.85 -20.37
C ARG A 48 16.79 1.68 -19.93
N PHE A 49 15.66 1.03 -19.67
CA PHE A 49 14.59 1.68 -18.94
C PHE A 49 15.07 2.09 -17.55
N ILE A 50 14.61 3.25 -17.06
CA ILE A 50 14.97 3.75 -15.73
C ILE A 50 14.23 2.97 -14.63
N GLY A 51 12.99 2.56 -14.91
CA GLY A 51 12.13 1.82 -13.99
C GLY A 51 10.84 1.39 -14.66
N ALA A 52 9.92 0.84 -13.88
CA ALA A 52 8.60 0.48 -14.35
C ALA A 52 7.51 0.83 -13.32
N LEU A 53 6.31 1.17 -13.80
CA LEU A 53 5.07 1.12 -13.04
C LEU A 53 4.35 -0.18 -13.39
N VAL A 54 3.77 -0.83 -12.39
CA VAL A 54 3.12 -2.12 -12.51
C VAL A 54 1.63 -1.98 -12.20
N HIS A 55 0.79 -2.38 -13.13
CA HIS A 55 -0.66 -2.35 -12.95
C HIS A 55 -1.08 -3.34 -11.84
N PRO A 56 -2.14 -3.04 -11.05
CA PRO A 56 -2.59 -3.89 -9.94
C PRO A 56 -2.82 -5.36 -10.31
N SER A 57 -3.27 -5.66 -11.53
CA SER A 57 -3.47 -7.04 -12.02
C SER A 57 -2.17 -7.83 -12.20
N ARG A 58 -1.00 -7.17 -12.21
CA ARG A 58 0.33 -7.79 -12.45
C ARG A 58 1.25 -7.77 -11.24
N GLU A 59 0.90 -7.05 -10.17
CA GLU A 59 1.73 -6.87 -8.98
C GLU A 59 2.21 -8.18 -8.37
N VAL A 60 1.33 -9.16 -8.24
CA VAL A 60 1.65 -10.47 -7.64
C VAL A 60 2.53 -11.30 -8.57
N ALA A 61 2.18 -11.35 -9.85
CA ALA A 61 2.93 -12.16 -10.82
C ALA A 61 4.36 -11.65 -11.00
N LEU A 62 4.54 -10.32 -11.00
CA LEU A 62 5.85 -9.72 -11.19
C LEU A 62 6.75 -9.84 -9.96
N ALA A 63 6.17 -9.84 -8.76
CA ALA A 63 6.92 -9.88 -7.50
C ALA A 63 7.91 -11.04 -7.40
N GLY A 64 7.56 -12.21 -7.97
CA GLY A 64 8.43 -13.40 -7.97
C GLY A 64 9.74 -13.26 -8.76
N TYR A 65 9.89 -12.22 -9.58
CA TYR A 65 11.05 -11.98 -10.44
C TYR A 65 11.91 -10.79 -10.01
N LEU A 66 11.59 -10.17 -8.88
CA LEU A 66 12.20 -8.93 -8.40
C LEU A 66 12.97 -9.15 -7.10
N ASP A 67 14.01 -8.34 -6.91
CA ASP A 67 14.59 -8.14 -5.58
C ASP A 67 13.70 -7.17 -4.81
N LEU A 68 12.86 -7.73 -3.93
CA LEU A 68 11.83 -6.98 -3.23
C LEU A 68 12.37 -6.32 -1.96
N ASP A 69 11.93 -5.09 -1.70
CA ASP A 69 12.07 -4.48 -0.40
C ASP A 69 11.26 -5.24 0.69
N PRO A 70 11.47 -4.97 1.99
CA PRO A 70 10.80 -5.70 3.06
C PRO A 70 9.28 -5.63 3.00
N GLU A 71 8.69 -4.49 2.64
CA GLU A 71 7.26 -4.27 2.55
C GLU A 71 6.64 -5.04 1.37
N ALA A 72 7.25 -4.94 0.19
CA ALA A 72 6.85 -5.68 -1.01
C ALA A 72 6.96 -7.20 -0.79
N ARG A 73 8.01 -7.65 -0.10
CA ARG A 73 8.21 -9.07 0.23
C ARG A 73 7.12 -9.60 1.16
N ARG A 74 6.72 -8.83 2.19
CA ARG A 74 5.63 -9.20 3.09
C ARG A 74 4.29 -9.24 2.38
N ALA A 75 4.03 -8.25 1.51
CA ALA A 75 2.82 -8.18 0.72
C ALA A 75 2.79 -9.20 -0.43
N GLY A 76 3.95 -9.74 -0.86
CA GLY A 76 4.05 -10.59 -2.05
C GLY A 76 3.63 -9.85 -3.33
N ARG A 77 3.81 -8.53 -3.37
CA ARG A 77 3.38 -7.64 -4.46
C ARG A 77 4.45 -6.59 -4.74
N ALA A 78 4.51 -6.13 -6.00
CA ALA A 78 5.32 -4.98 -6.37
C ALA A 78 4.56 -4.11 -7.36
N ASP A 79 4.42 -2.83 -7.07
CA ASP A 79 3.70 -1.87 -7.90
C ASP A 79 4.62 -0.85 -8.60
N ALA A 80 5.92 -0.87 -8.27
CA ALA A 80 6.95 -0.13 -8.98
C ALA A 80 8.29 -0.88 -8.97
N VAL A 81 9.08 -0.68 -10.02
CA VAL A 81 10.40 -1.31 -10.20
C VAL A 81 11.42 -0.23 -10.53
N ALA A 82 12.59 -0.28 -9.90
CA ALA A 82 13.78 0.48 -10.27
C ALA A 82 14.77 -0.45 -10.97
N PHE A 83 15.29 -0.05 -12.14
CA PHE A 83 16.33 -0.79 -12.83
C PHE A 83 17.70 -0.20 -12.52
N GLY A 84 18.65 -1.06 -12.15
CA GLY A 84 20.04 -0.75 -11.86
C GLY A 84 20.91 -1.94 -12.19
N VAL A 85 21.73 -2.39 -11.24
CA VAL A 85 22.46 -3.66 -11.36
C VAL A 85 21.47 -4.84 -11.39
N GLY A 86 20.32 -4.69 -10.71
CA GLY A 86 19.18 -5.62 -10.71
C GLY A 86 17.86 -4.94 -11.04
N ALA A 87 16.76 -5.66 -10.83
CA ALA A 87 15.41 -5.14 -10.87
C ALA A 87 14.86 -5.14 -9.43
N HIS A 88 14.76 -3.95 -8.84
CA HIS A 88 14.36 -3.78 -7.44
C HIS A 88 12.90 -3.36 -7.36
N GLY A 89 12.08 -4.17 -6.69
CA GLY A 89 10.65 -3.95 -6.54
C GLY A 89 10.26 -3.35 -5.20
N THR A 90 9.31 -2.42 -5.21
CA THR A 90 8.65 -1.88 -4.01
C THR A 90 7.14 -2.03 -4.10
N TYR A 91 6.47 -2.01 -2.94
CA TYR A 91 5.02 -1.91 -2.85
C TYR A 91 4.64 -0.56 -2.24
N ALA A 92 4.58 0.46 -3.09
CA ALA A 92 4.41 1.85 -2.73
C ALA A 92 3.11 2.16 -1.98
N LEU A 93 2.05 1.34 -2.18
CA LEU A 93 0.77 1.50 -1.50
C LEU A 93 0.91 1.44 0.03
N ALA A 94 1.81 0.59 0.55
CA ALA A 94 2.03 0.44 1.99
C ALA A 94 2.57 1.72 2.65
N ASP A 95 3.56 2.34 2.04
CA ASP A 95 4.09 3.63 2.53
C ASP A 95 3.14 4.79 2.23
N ALA A 96 2.43 4.76 1.10
CA ALA A 96 1.42 5.77 0.77
C ALA A 96 0.25 5.78 1.76
N LEU A 97 -0.16 4.62 2.26
CA LEU A 97 -1.18 4.51 3.31
C LEU A 97 -0.74 5.20 4.60
N LYS A 98 0.52 5.00 4.99
CA LYS A 98 1.10 5.70 6.16
C LYS A 98 1.09 7.21 5.94
N ASP A 99 1.57 7.69 4.79
CA ASP A 99 1.61 9.11 4.47
C ASP A 99 0.20 9.73 4.41
N ALA A 100 -0.78 8.99 3.87
CA ALA A 100 -2.17 9.44 3.79
C ALA A 100 -2.80 9.59 5.19
N LEU A 101 -2.54 8.66 6.10
CA LEU A 101 -3.01 8.76 7.49
C LEU A 101 -2.34 9.95 8.21
N GLU A 102 -1.05 10.17 8.01
CA GLU A 102 -0.32 11.29 8.57
C GLU A 102 -0.87 12.64 8.05
N LEU A 103 -1.12 12.74 6.74
CA LEU A 103 -1.69 13.94 6.12
C LEU A 103 -3.16 14.20 6.50
N SER A 104 -3.89 13.18 6.91
CA SER A 104 -5.27 13.36 7.40
C SER A 104 -5.35 14.14 8.71
N GLY A 105 -4.23 14.34 9.40
CA GLY A 105 -4.15 14.96 10.71
C GLY A 105 -4.61 14.04 11.85
N TYR A 106 -4.79 12.75 11.60
CA TYR A 106 -5.14 11.79 12.65
C TYR A 106 -4.01 11.69 13.70
N ALA A 107 -4.36 11.85 14.98
CA ALA A 107 -3.42 11.82 16.10
C ALA A 107 -3.05 10.37 16.47
N ALA A 108 -2.17 9.75 15.70
CA ALA A 108 -1.79 8.34 15.87
C ALA A 108 -0.91 8.08 17.09
N TYR A 109 -0.12 9.05 17.53
CA TYR A 109 0.86 8.87 18.62
C TYR A 109 0.18 8.54 19.94
N GLY A 110 0.50 7.39 20.50
CA GLY A 110 -0.07 6.90 21.75
C GLY A 110 -1.50 6.33 21.66
N ALA A 111 -2.19 6.53 20.54
CA ALA A 111 -3.53 5.99 20.30
C ALA A 111 -3.54 4.46 20.21
N GLY A 112 -4.72 3.85 20.42
CA GLY A 112 -4.94 2.43 20.16
C GLY A 112 -5.35 2.18 18.71
N ALA A 113 -4.79 1.14 18.06
CA ALA A 113 -5.20 0.76 16.72
C ALA A 113 -5.59 -0.72 16.65
N LEU A 114 -6.54 -1.04 15.76
CA LEU A 114 -6.92 -2.39 15.42
C LEU A 114 -6.78 -2.59 13.92
N LEU A 115 -5.85 -3.45 13.51
CA LEU A 115 -5.60 -3.79 12.12
C LEU A 115 -6.31 -5.09 11.77
N LEU A 116 -7.29 -5.04 10.86
CA LEU A 116 -8.08 -6.20 10.46
C LEU A 116 -7.80 -6.56 8.99
N GLY A 117 -7.41 -7.79 8.77
CA GLY A 117 -7.15 -8.30 7.42
C GLY A 117 -6.71 -9.75 7.44
N SER A 118 -6.13 -10.20 6.33
CA SER A 118 -5.47 -11.49 6.22
C SER A 118 -4.40 -11.44 5.13
N GLY A 119 -3.39 -12.31 5.23
CA GLY A 119 -2.34 -12.45 4.23
C GLY A 119 -1.66 -11.13 3.84
N ALA A 120 -1.51 -10.94 2.55
CA ALA A 120 -0.90 -9.76 1.95
C ALA A 120 -1.63 -8.45 2.28
N ASP A 121 -2.95 -8.50 2.44
CA ASP A 121 -3.74 -7.31 2.72
C ASP A 121 -3.48 -6.79 4.14
N LEU A 122 -3.31 -7.68 5.13
CA LEU A 122 -2.92 -7.28 6.48
C LEU A 122 -1.50 -6.68 6.53
N ALA A 123 -0.57 -7.22 5.72
CA ALA A 123 0.79 -6.69 5.60
C ALA A 123 0.82 -5.23 5.15
N LEU A 124 -0.16 -4.80 4.34
CA LEU A 124 -0.32 -3.42 3.87
C LEU A 124 -0.44 -2.40 5.02
N ALA A 125 -1.08 -2.78 6.13
CA ALA A 125 -1.30 -1.88 7.27
C ALA A 125 -0.10 -1.78 8.24
N LEU A 126 0.88 -2.69 8.16
CA LEU A 126 2.01 -2.71 9.11
C LEU A 126 2.86 -1.42 9.11
N PRO A 127 3.12 -0.72 7.99
CA PRO A 127 3.83 0.55 8.02
C PRO A 127 3.16 1.64 8.85
N LEU A 128 1.83 1.57 9.09
CA LEU A 128 1.12 2.49 9.99
C LEU A 128 1.67 2.47 11.40
N LEU A 129 2.22 1.34 11.85
CA LEU A 129 2.78 1.18 13.19
C LEU A 129 3.96 2.12 13.47
N ARG A 130 4.60 2.65 12.42
CA ARG A 130 5.67 3.65 12.50
C ARG A 130 5.16 5.03 12.94
N LEU A 131 3.83 5.24 12.97
CA LEU A 131 3.22 6.50 13.43
C LEU A 131 3.15 6.63 14.95
N GLY A 132 3.62 5.62 15.69
CA GLY A 132 3.77 5.69 17.15
C GLY A 132 2.52 5.32 17.95
N PHE A 133 1.67 4.43 17.41
CA PHE A 133 0.58 3.84 18.18
C PHE A 133 1.09 3.20 19.48
N GLY A 134 0.36 3.37 20.59
CA GLY A 134 0.72 2.82 21.88
C GLY A 134 0.39 1.33 22.01
N ASN A 135 -0.81 0.95 21.56
CA ASN A 135 -1.30 -0.43 21.58
C ASN A 135 -1.87 -0.78 20.21
N VAL A 136 -1.58 -1.98 19.72
CA VAL A 136 -2.06 -2.44 18.42
C VAL A 136 -2.62 -3.84 18.52
N GLY A 137 -3.90 -4.00 18.19
CA GLY A 137 -4.51 -5.32 17.95
C GLY A 137 -4.29 -5.72 16.49
N ILE A 138 -3.74 -6.91 16.27
CA ILE A 138 -3.61 -7.50 14.94
C ILE A 138 -4.61 -8.62 14.83
N VAL A 139 -5.56 -8.48 13.91
CA VAL A 139 -6.70 -9.38 13.75
C VAL A 139 -6.63 -10.04 12.38
N ALA A 140 -6.44 -11.34 12.38
CA ALA A 140 -6.44 -12.15 11.17
C ALA A 140 -7.52 -13.25 11.25
N ASP A 141 -7.67 -14.02 10.17
CA ASP A 141 -8.64 -15.11 10.15
C ASP A 141 -8.27 -16.22 11.14
N SER A 142 -6.97 -16.41 11.42
CA SER A 142 -6.46 -17.31 12.45
C SER A 142 -5.53 -16.59 13.43
N TYR A 143 -5.47 -17.10 14.68
CA TYR A 143 -4.55 -16.59 15.70
C TYR A 143 -3.07 -16.73 15.27
N SER A 144 -2.71 -17.86 14.65
CA SER A 144 -1.32 -18.11 14.20
C SER A 144 -0.85 -17.12 13.15
N GLU A 145 -1.75 -16.69 12.29
CA GLU A 145 -1.47 -15.65 11.31
C GLU A 145 -1.29 -14.28 11.98
N ALA A 146 -2.21 -13.90 12.87
CA ALA A 146 -2.11 -12.66 13.64
C ALA A 146 -0.81 -12.61 14.46
N GLU A 147 -0.42 -13.72 15.10
CA GLU A 147 0.81 -13.84 15.87
C GLU A 147 2.06 -13.65 14.99
N ARG A 148 2.06 -14.20 13.77
CA ARG A 148 3.16 -13.98 12.82
C ARG A 148 3.37 -12.50 12.53
N PHE A 149 2.29 -11.75 12.23
CA PHE A 149 2.37 -10.32 11.99
C PHE A 149 2.71 -9.51 13.25
N ALA A 150 2.26 -9.96 14.42
CA ALA A 150 2.60 -9.31 15.69
C ALA A 150 4.10 -9.36 16.03
N ARG A 151 4.84 -10.34 15.51
CA ARG A 151 6.31 -10.43 15.65
C ARG A 151 7.05 -9.37 14.82
N ASP A 152 6.45 -8.88 13.76
CA ASP A 152 7.02 -7.86 12.87
C ASP A 152 6.76 -6.42 13.36
N VAL A 153 6.11 -6.26 14.50
CA VAL A 153 5.78 -4.96 15.08
C VAL A 153 7.05 -4.29 15.63
N PRO A 154 7.26 -2.99 15.38
CA PRO A 154 8.41 -2.26 15.89
C PRO A 154 8.54 -2.31 17.42
N ALA A 155 9.77 -2.32 17.92
CA ALA A 155 10.03 -2.25 19.34
C ALA A 155 9.39 -0.97 19.94
N GLY A 156 8.75 -1.13 21.11
CA GLY A 156 8.05 -0.03 21.81
C GLY A 156 6.55 0.02 21.57
N VAL A 157 6.02 -0.68 20.56
CA VAL A 157 4.58 -0.84 20.34
C VAL A 157 4.12 -2.14 21.01
N ARG A 158 3.04 -2.09 21.79
CA ARG A 158 2.43 -3.29 22.37
C ARG A 158 1.50 -3.93 21.36
N ALA A 159 1.87 -5.09 20.84
CA ALA A 159 1.06 -5.83 19.87
C ALA A 159 0.30 -6.98 20.55
N PHE A 160 -0.96 -7.16 20.14
CA PHE A 160 -1.84 -8.23 20.59
C PHE A 160 -2.38 -8.96 19.36
N ALA A 161 -2.06 -10.25 19.27
CA ALA A 161 -2.57 -11.10 18.19
C ALA A 161 -3.92 -11.70 18.58
N VAL A 162 -4.89 -11.64 17.68
CA VAL A 162 -6.25 -12.17 17.92
C VAL A 162 -6.82 -12.74 16.63
N GLY A 163 -7.50 -13.86 16.73
CA GLY A 163 -8.33 -14.38 15.64
C GLY A 163 -9.62 -13.56 15.47
N ARG A 164 -10.09 -13.42 14.24
CA ARG A 164 -11.31 -12.64 13.92
C ARG A 164 -12.57 -13.12 14.67
N ARG A 165 -12.60 -14.39 15.11
CA ARG A 165 -13.70 -14.99 15.87
C ARG A 165 -13.42 -15.14 17.36
N ASP A 166 -12.32 -14.62 17.84
CA ASP A 166 -11.93 -14.72 19.24
C ASP A 166 -12.77 -13.77 20.11
N SER A 167 -13.19 -14.22 21.28
CA SER A 167 -13.92 -13.41 22.25
C SER A 167 -13.10 -12.24 22.80
N ALA A 168 -11.77 -12.34 22.81
CA ALA A 168 -10.87 -11.26 23.22
C ALA A 168 -10.92 -10.04 22.28
N LEU A 169 -11.43 -10.21 21.04
CA LEU A 169 -11.52 -9.14 20.05
C LEU A 169 -12.37 -7.97 20.54
N ALA A 170 -13.48 -8.25 21.26
CA ALA A 170 -14.35 -7.20 21.82
C ALA A 170 -13.59 -6.31 22.80
N SER A 171 -12.84 -6.90 23.73
CA SER A 171 -12.05 -6.14 24.71
C SER A 171 -10.88 -5.36 24.07
N LEU A 172 -10.35 -5.83 22.97
CA LEU A 172 -9.33 -5.11 22.22
C LEU A 172 -9.92 -3.94 21.44
N SER A 173 -11.11 -4.09 20.87
CA SER A 173 -11.77 -3.02 20.16
C SER A 173 -12.14 -1.85 21.08
N GLU A 174 -12.56 -2.13 22.32
CA GLU A 174 -12.86 -1.09 23.33
C GLU A 174 -11.64 -0.18 23.66
N ARG A 175 -10.43 -0.65 23.37
CA ARG A 175 -9.16 0.08 23.60
C ARG A 175 -8.57 0.69 22.32
N ALA A 176 -9.26 0.50 21.21
CA ALA A 176 -8.83 1.04 19.93
C ALA A 176 -9.55 2.36 19.64
N ASP A 177 -8.82 3.34 19.16
CA ASP A 177 -9.34 4.59 18.63
C ASP A 177 -9.52 4.49 17.11
N LEU A 178 -8.57 3.78 16.45
CA LEU A 178 -8.53 3.58 15.01
C LEU A 178 -8.76 2.11 14.66
N ILE A 179 -9.65 1.87 13.73
CA ILE A 179 -9.84 0.56 13.10
C ILE A 179 -9.46 0.67 11.63
N VAL A 180 -8.49 -0.15 11.19
CA VAL A 180 -8.04 -0.23 9.78
C VAL A 180 -8.47 -1.57 9.23
N LEU A 181 -9.38 -1.55 8.27
CA LEU A 181 -9.82 -2.73 7.56
C LEU A 181 -9.11 -2.83 6.21
N THR A 182 -8.30 -3.85 6.05
CA THR A 182 -7.57 -4.15 4.80
C THR A 182 -8.19 -5.31 4.03
N GLY A 183 -8.99 -6.15 4.69
CA GLY A 183 -9.63 -7.30 4.04
C GLY A 183 -10.59 -8.06 4.95
N GLY A 184 -11.56 -8.72 4.33
CA GLY A 184 -12.59 -9.49 5.02
C GLY A 184 -13.67 -8.65 5.73
N PRO A 185 -14.66 -9.29 6.33
CA PRO A 185 -15.76 -8.58 7.01
C PRO A 185 -15.33 -8.05 8.39
N ILE A 186 -15.94 -6.94 8.80
CA ILE A 186 -15.88 -6.50 10.21
C ILE A 186 -16.86 -7.36 11.02
N PRO A 187 -16.42 -7.94 12.17
CA PRO A 187 -17.30 -8.66 13.06
C PRO A 187 -18.46 -7.77 13.54
N PRO A 188 -19.69 -8.32 13.65
CA PRO A 188 -20.83 -7.56 14.13
C PRO A 188 -20.58 -6.97 15.53
N GLY A 189 -20.97 -5.71 15.73
CA GLY A 189 -20.84 -5.02 17.03
C GLY A 189 -19.41 -4.52 17.34
N LEU A 190 -18.42 -4.76 16.48
CA LEU A 190 -17.05 -4.30 16.71
C LEU A 190 -16.93 -2.77 16.59
N LEU A 191 -17.59 -2.17 15.60
CA LEU A 191 -17.57 -0.73 15.39
C LEU A 191 -18.50 -0.03 16.42
N GLN A 192 -17.94 0.97 17.09
CA GLN A 192 -18.64 1.81 18.06
C GLN A 192 -18.53 3.29 17.64
N PRO A 193 -19.42 4.18 18.15
CA PRO A 193 -19.44 5.59 17.76
C PRO A 193 -18.14 6.37 18.02
N TYR A 194 -17.30 5.90 18.94
CA TYR A 194 -16.01 6.53 19.25
C TYR A 194 -14.86 6.07 18.35
N HIS A 195 -15.06 5.05 17.50
CA HIS A 195 -14.03 4.58 16.58
C HIS A 195 -13.91 5.49 15.36
N THR A 196 -12.68 5.64 14.90
CA THR A 196 -12.37 6.09 13.56
C THR A 196 -12.09 4.87 12.67
N LEU A 197 -12.76 4.77 11.52
CA LEU A 197 -12.58 3.67 10.57
C LEU A 197 -11.83 4.14 9.32
N VAL A 198 -10.74 3.46 8.99
CA VAL A 198 -10.12 3.44 7.66
C VAL A 198 -10.53 2.15 6.98
N ASP A 199 -11.36 2.24 5.95
CA ASP A 199 -11.83 1.10 5.18
C ASP A 199 -11.20 1.09 3.79
N LEU A 200 -10.21 0.21 3.59
CA LEU A 200 -9.54 0.02 2.29
C LEU A 200 -10.30 -0.93 1.37
N THR A 201 -11.33 -1.62 1.88
CA THR A 201 -12.17 -2.51 1.07
C THR A 201 -13.32 -1.78 0.38
N GLY A 202 -13.69 -0.61 0.90
CA GLY A 202 -14.85 0.16 0.42
C GLY A 202 -16.21 -0.49 0.70
N GLN A 203 -16.26 -1.55 1.51
CA GLN A 203 -17.46 -2.38 1.70
C GLN A 203 -18.24 -2.05 2.98
N VAL A 204 -17.66 -1.27 3.89
CA VAL A 204 -18.27 -1.03 5.20
C VAL A 204 -19.19 0.17 5.18
N SER A 205 -20.45 -0.04 5.60
CA SER A 205 -21.37 1.05 5.91
C SER A 205 -21.28 1.41 7.41
N THR A 206 -20.93 2.65 7.72
CA THR A 206 -20.82 3.14 9.09
C THR A 206 -22.16 3.67 9.65
N GLY A 207 -23.19 3.74 8.83
CA GLY A 207 -24.47 4.36 9.21
C GLY A 207 -25.16 3.79 10.45
N HIS A 208 -24.96 2.50 10.75
CA HIS A 208 -25.55 1.85 11.93
C HIS A 208 -24.65 1.90 13.16
N SER A 209 -23.34 2.04 13.01
CA SER A 209 -22.38 2.05 14.13
C SER A 209 -22.15 3.44 14.71
N GLY A 210 -22.40 4.48 13.93
CA GLY A 210 -22.05 5.86 14.29
C GLY A 210 -20.54 6.14 14.27
N ALA A 211 -19.71 5.17 13.88
CA ALA A 211 -18.25 5.35 13.76
C ALA A 211 -17.92 6.39 12.70
N ALA A 212 -16.92 7.22 12.96
CA ALA A 212 -16.40 8.17 11.99
C ALA A 212 -15.60 7.45 10.91
N ARG A 213 -15.90 7.69 9.61
CA ARG A 213 -15.06 7.20 8.51
C ARG A 213 -13.99 8.23 8.20
N LEU A 214 -12.75 7.79 8.14
CA LEU A 214 -11.62 8.58 7.69
C LEU A 214 -11.30 8.22 6.25
N ASP A 215 -11.65 9.11 5.33
CA ASP A 215 -11.38 8.94 3.92
C ASP A 215 -9.97 9.44 3.59
N LEU A 216 -9.13 8.55 3.09
CA LEU A 216 -7.77 8.85 2.67
C LEU A 216 -7.76 9.35 1.22
N VAL A 217 -8.37 10.53 1.01
CA VAL A 217 -8.68 11.10 -0.32
C VAL A 217 -7.45 11.18 -1.24
N ARG A 218 -6.26 11.43 -0.68
CA ARG A 218 -5.02 11.57 -1.44
C ARG A 218 -4.18 10.30 -1.55
N LEU A 219 -4.71 9.17 -1.13
CA LEU A 219 -3.98 7.90 -1.16
C LEU A 219 -3.53 7.52 -2.59
N PRO A 220 -4.35 7.67 -3.65
CA PRO A 220 -3.92 7.35 -5.00
C PRO A 220 -2.75 8.21 -5.50
N GLU A 221 -2.78 9.53 -5.25
CA GLU A 221 -1.70 10.45 -5.64
C GLU A 221 -0.41 10.19 -4.86
N LEU A 222 -0.53 9.89 -3.58
CA LEU A 222 0.62 9.53 -2.74
C LEU A 222 1.25 8.21 -3.21
N ARG A 223 0.42 7.22 -3.56
CA ARG A 223 0.87 5.96 -4.14
C ARG A 223 1.63 6.21 -5.44
N LEU A 224 1.04 6.94 -6.38
CA LEU A 224 1.70 7.25 -7.66
C LEU A 224 3.00 8.03 -7.45
N GLY A 225 3.01 9.00 -6.53
CA GLY A 225 4.21 9.75 -6.17
C GLY A 225 5.34 8.87 -5.64
N ARG A 226 5.01 7.88 -4.80
CA ARG A 226 5.96 6.88 -4.29
C ARG A 226 6.44 5.93 -5.39
N GLN A 227 5.55 5.47 -6.25
CA GLN A 227 5.89 4.64 -7.40
C GLN A 227 6.87 5.36 -8.34
N LEU A 228 6.58 6.61 -8.70
CA LEU A 228 7.43 7.42 -9.56
C LEU A 228 8.79 7.72 -8.89
N LEU A 229 8.79 8.02 -7.60
CA LEU A 229 10.04 8.20 -6.85
C LEU A 229 10.93 6.96 -6.91
N HIS A 230 10.35 5.78 -6.67
CA HIS A 230 11.10 4.53 -6.71
C HIS A 230 11.61 4.23 -8.13
N ALA A 231 10.73 4.32 -9.14
CA ALA A 231 11.05 3.95 -10.51
C ALA A 231 12.00 4.93 -11.21
N THR A 232 11.94 6.23 -10.89
CA THR A 232 12.66 7.29 -11.62
C THR A 232 13.66 8.08 -10.78
N GLY A 233 13.60 7.97 -9.45
CA GLY A 233 14.34 8.81 -8.52
C GLY A 233 13.82 10.26 -8.43
N GLN A 234 12.72 10.60 -9.09
CA GLN A 234 12.15 11.95 -9.12
C GLN A 234 10.98 12.06 -8.16
N ARG A 235 10.91 13.18 -7.45
CA ARG A 235 9.79 13.51 -6.56
C ARG A 235 8.79 14.36 -7.29
N TYR A 236 7.52 13.99 -7.16
CA TYR A 236 6.36 14.72 -7.65
C TYR A 236 5.52 15.17 -6.45
N ARG A 237 4.87 16.33 -6.59
CA ARG A 237 3.90 16.77 -5.57
C ARG A 237 2.58 16.04 -5.81
N PRO A 238 1.89 15.58 -4.77
CA PRO A 238 0.60 14.90 -4.93
C PRO A 238 -0.43 15.72 -5.72
N GLU A 239 -0.39 17.06 -5.58
CA GLU A 239 -1.28 17.98 -6.27
C GLU A 239 -1.13 17.91 -7.81
N ASP A 240 0.08 17.61 -8.28
CA ASP A 240 0.40 17.55 -9.71
C ASP A 240 0.04 16.18 -10.33
N LEU A 241 -0.44 15.22 -9.53
CA LEU A 241 -0.63 13.83 -9.94
C LEU A 241 -2.10 13.44 -10.11
N SER A 242 -3.08 14.28 -9.73
CA SER A 242 -4.50 13.92 -9.73
C SER A 242 -5.01 13.50 -11.12
N ASP A 243 -4.66 14.25 -12.18
CA ASP A 243 -5.06 13.91 -13.55
C ASP A 243 -4.41 12.61 -14.03
N LEU A 244 -3.18 12.34 -13.59
CA LEU A 244 -2.45 11.11 -13.92
C LEU A 244 -3.05 9.89 -13.23
N VAL A 245 -3.45 10.02 -11.98
CA VAL A 245 -4.14 8.96 -11.24
C VAL A 245 -5.41 8.55 -11.96
N ALA A 246 -6.23 9.52 -12.40
CA ALA A 246 -7.46 9.24 -13.14
C ALA A 246 -7.19 8.52 -14.47
N ALA A 247 -6.06 8.80 -15.14
CA ALA A 247 -5.68 8.17 -16.40
C ALA A 247 -5.04 6.76 -16.22
N LEU A 248 -4.58 6.45 -15.01
CA LEU A 248 -3.96 5.15 -14.66
C LEU A 248 -4.95 4.18 -13.99
N ALA A 249 -6.14 4.63 -13.64
CA ALA A 249 -7.24 3.82 -13.11
C ALA A 249 -7.93 3.05 -14.25
#